data_9bc146f6a1ab28c29cd615fd63fc7746
#
_entry.id   9bc146f6a1ab28c29cd615fd63fc7746
#
_cell.length_a   1.000
_cell.length_b   1.000
_cell.length_c   1.000
_cell.angle_alpha   90.00
_cell.angle_beta   90.00
_cell.angle_gamma   90.00
#
_symmetry.space_group_name_H-M   'P 1'
#
loop_
_entity.id
_entity.type
_entity.pdbx_description
1 polymer ?
#
loop_
_entity_poly.entity_id
_entity_poly.type
_entity_poly.pdbx_seq_one_letter_code
_entity_poly.pdbx_strand_id
1 'polypeptide(L)'
;MKECRGLLYAHGALYANANNSKALYRLRDTNGNGKFDEKKSLYASEGGVGHGRNDLALGPDGKVYAIQGDSVRIPADLANRTSPLRRERVPYRPNEGHVLRMDKDGKNIEVFCGGLRNPYGIAFNHHGEAFTYDADAENDMGTPWYRATEVKHLTSGADFGWRAVTG
;
A
#
# COMPACT_ATOMS: atom_id res chain seq x y z
N MET A 1 1.61 2.83 18.73
CA MET A 1 1.82 3.02 17.27
C MET A 1 2.29 4.44 17.04
N LYS A 2 3.17 4.63 16.09
CA LYS A 2 3.73 5.96 15.77
C LYS A 2 3.50 6.27 14.30
N GLU A 3 3.03 7.50 14.02
CA GLU A 3 2.77 8.00 12.67
C GLU A 3 1.82 7.10 11.87
N CYS A 4 0.57 7.01 12.33
CA CYS A 4 -0.50 6.35 11.58
C CYS A 4 -0.98 7.31 10.49
N ARG A 5 -0.71 6.98 9.22
CA ARG A 5 -1.11 7.80 8.06
C ARG A 5 -2.44 7.34 7.49
N GLY A 6 -2.67 6.03 7.42
CA GLY A 6 -3.92 5.44 6.96
C GLY A 6 -4.72 4.86 8.12
N LEU A 7 -6.02 5.16 8.18
CA LEU A 7 -6.97 4.61 9.15
C LEU A 7 -8.21 4.11 8.41
N LEU A 8 -8.63 2.89 8.73
CA LEU A 8 -9.82 2.26 8.17
C LEU A 8 -10.62 1.57 9.27
N TYR A 9 -11.87 1.95 9.45
CA TYR A 9 -12.78 1.17 10.30
C TYR A 9 -13.59 0.21 9.42
N ALA A 10 -13.38 -1.07 9.59
CA ALA A 10 -14.06 -2.13 8.85
C ALA A 10 -14.09 -3.42 9.66
N HIS A 11 -15.04 -4.31 9.39
CA HIS A 11 -15.15 -5.63 10.04
C HIS A 11 -15.17 -5.57 11.57
N GLY A 12 -15.73 -4.50 12.15
CA GLY A 12 -15.75 -4.29 13.60
C GLY A 12 -14.38 -4.02 14.24
N ALA A 13 -13.42 -3.52 13.46
CA ALA A 13 -12.07 -3.21 13.90
C ALA A 13 -11.55 -1.94 13.27
N LEU A 14 -10.60 -1.28 13.94
CA LEU A 14 -9.82 -0.20 13.35
C LEU A 14 -8.49 -0.75 12.81
N TYR A 15 -8.25 -0.54 11.54
CA TYR A 15 -6.95 -0.80 10.90
C TYR A 15 -6.14 0.49 10.86
N ALA A 16 -4.84 0.39 11.13
CA ALA A 16 -3.93 1.53 11.16
C ALA A 16 -2.61 1.21 10.47
N ASN A 17 -2.32 1.95 9.40
CA ASN A 17 -1.05 1.83 8.68
C ASN A 17 -0.03 2.76 9.33
N ALA A 18 0.82 2.20 10.20
CA ALA A 18 1.70 2.96 11.09
C ALA A 18 3.13 3.00 10.56
N ASN A 19 3.50 4.14 9.97
CA ASN A 19 4.76 4.28 9.25
C ASN A 19 5.99 4.07 10.15
N ASN A 20 6.13 4.82 11.25
CA ASN A 20 7.28 4.71 12.14
C ASN A 20 7.25 3.48 13.04
N SER A 21 6.12 2.78 13.14
CA SER A 21 6.02 1.46 13.78
C SER A 21 6.21 0.32 12.79
N LYS A 22 6.49 0.62 11.51
CA LYS A 22 6.79 -0.32 10.42
C LYS A 22 5.79 -1.45 10.24
N ALA A 23 4.49 -1.21 10.54
CA ALA A 23 3.48 -2.25 10.43
C ALA A 23 2.06 -1.71 10.18
N LEU A 24 1.24 -2.59 9.61
CA LEU A 24 -0.21 -2.49 9.61
C LEU A 24 -0.75 -3.18 10.86
N TYR A 25 -1.52 -2.48 11.63
CA TYR A 25 -2.15 -2.98 12.85
C TYR A 25 -3.66 -3.10 12.69
N ARG A 26 -4.24 -4.05 13.45
CA ARG A 26 -5.67 -4.13 13.72
C ARG A 26 -5.89 -3.91 15.21
N LEU A 27 -6.86 -3.04 15.55
CA LEU A 27 -7.31 -2.79 16.92
C LEU A 27 -8.76 -3.20 17.03
N ARG A 28 -9.11 -3.85 18.14
CA ARG A 28 -10.48 -4.26 18.44
C ARG A 28 -10.86 -3.87 19.87
N ASP A 29 -12.12 -3.54 20.02
CA ASP A 29 -12.80 -3.53 21.30
C ASP A 29 -13.48 -4.90 21.47
N THR A 30 -12.87 -5.77 22.27
CA THR A 30 -13.35 -7.15 22.41
C THR A 30 -14.42 -7.31 23.48
N ASN A 31 -14.57 -6.31 24.35
CA ASN A 31 -15.51 -6.34 25.47
C ASN A 31 -16.68 -5.33 25.33
N GLY A 32 -16.70 -4.52 24.26
CA GLY A 32 -17.79 -3.60 23.94
C GLY A 32 -17.84 -2.34 24.81
N ASN A 33 -16.74 -1.95 25.45
CA ASN A 33 -16.70 -0.79 26.36
C ASN A 33 -16.31 0.53 25.67
N GLY A 34 -16.16 0.54 24.33
CA GLY A 34 -15.76 1.70 23.55
C GLY A 34 -14.26 1.99 23.55
N LYS A 35 -13.44 1.08 24.05
CA LYS A 35 -11.98 1.20 24.05
C LYS A 35 -11.34 -0.01 23.39
N PHE A 36 -10.32 0.23 22.56
CA PHE A 36 -9.56 -0.85 21.95
C PHE A 36 -8.66 -1.52 22.99
N ASP A 37 -8.94 -2.78 23.30
CA ASP A 37 -8.20 -3.64 24.23
C ASP A 37 -7.33 -4.70 23.52
N GLU A 38 -7.59 -5.01 22.25
CA GLU A 38 -6.74 -5.84 21.41
C GLU A 38 -5.97 -4.98 20.40
N LYS A 39 -4.66 -5.19 20.30
CA LYS A 39 -3.81 -4.66 19.25
C LYS A 39 -2.98 -5.77 18.62
N LYS A 40 -3.18 -6.05 17.34
CA LYS A 40 -2.46 -7.07 16.60
C LYS A 40 -1.73 -6.45 15.42
N SER A 41 -0.43 -6.78 15.25
CA SER A 41 0.28 -6.53 13.99
C SER A 41 -0.15 -7.57 12.96
N LEU A 42 -0.68 -7.11 11.83
CA LEU A 42 -1.11 -7.97 10.73
C LEU A 42 0.00 -8.19 9.71
N TYR A 43 0.77 -7.16 9.44
CA TYR A 43 1.86 -7.18 8.48
C TYR A 43 2.94 -6.18 8.89
N ALA A 44 4.18 -6.59 8.86
CA ALA A 44 5.34 -5.74 9.13
C ALA A 44 6.34 -5.85 7.98
N SER A 45 6.99 -4.73 7.65
CA SER A 45 8.02 -4.66 6.61
C SER A 45 9.03 -3.57 6.93
N GLU A 46 10.22 -3.67 6.37
CA GLU A 46 11.28 -2.68 6.56
C GLU A 46 11.05 -1.41 5.70
N GLY A 47 11.86 -0.39 5.97
CA GLY A 47 11.82 0.89 5.25
C GLY A 47 10.70 1.83 5.69
N GLY A 48 10.35 2.78 4.82
CA GLY A 48 9.28 3.75 5.04
C GLY A 48 9.74 5.12 5.50
N VAL A 49 11.02 5.42 5.44
CA VAL A 49 11.53 6.79 5.66
C VAL A 49 11.26 7.60 4.39
N GLY A 50 10.56 8.73 4.52
CA GLY A 50 10.10 9.53 3.39
C GLY A 50 8.80 8.99 2.79
N HIS A 51 8.88 8.21 1.74
CA HIS A 51 7.73 7.60 1.06
C HIS A 51 7.29 6.32 1.82
N GLY A 52 6.35 6.48 2.70
CA GLY A 52 6.05 5.48 3.72
C GLY A 52 4.78 4.68 3.48
N ARG A 53 4.26 4.18 4.59
CA ARG A 53 2.99 3.49 4.69
C ARG A 53 1.88 4.52 4.74
N ASN A 54 1.12 4.61 3.67
CA ASN A 54 0.12 5.64 3.51
C ASN A 54 -1.29 5.09 3.79
N ASP A 55 -2.24 5.28 2.91
CA ASP A 55 -3.65 5.08 3.14
C ASP A 55 -4.12 3.61 3.13
N LEU A 56 -5.35 3.40 3.60
CA LEU A 56 -6.06 2.13 3.65
C LEU A 56 -7.46 2.29 3.07
N ALA A 57 -7.95 1.28 2.35
CA ALA A 57 -9.34 1.19 1.95
C ALA A 57 -9.90 -0.22 2.08
N LEU A 58 -11.21 -0.32 2.25
CA LEU A 58 -11.95 -1.56 2.13
C LEU A 58 -12.34 -1.74 0.66
N GLY A 59 -11.88 -2.83 0.06
CA GLY A 59 -12.26 -3.19 -1.29
C GLY A 59 -13.67 -3.78 -1.38
N PRO A 60 -14.27 -3.79 -2.57
CA PRO A 60 -15.59 -4.40 -2.80
C PRO A 60 -15.60 -5.92 -2.57
N ASP A 61 -14.44 -6.54 -2.59
CA ASP A 61 -14.22 -7.95 -2.26
C ASP A 61 -14.13 -8.22 -0.73
N GLY A 62 -14.36 -7.19 0.09
CA GLY A 62 -14.26 -7.27 1.54
C GLY A 62 -12.84 -7.36 2.09
N LYS A 63 -11.83 -7.19 1.26
CA LYS A 63 -10.42 -7.21 1.66
C LYS A 63 -9.90 -5.82 2.02
N VAL A 64 -8.86 -5.80 2.84
CA VAL A 64 -8.14 -4.56 3.19
C VAL A 64 -7.06 -4.31 2.16
N TYR A 65 -7.09 -3.13 1.58
CA TYR A 65 -6.05 -2.62 0.68
C TYR A 65 -5.20 -1.59 1.41
N ALA A 66 -3.89 -1.69 1.27
CA ALA A 66 -2.92 -0.79 1.89
C ALA A 66 -1.93 -0.28 0.85
N ILE A 67 -1.83 1.03 0.69
CA ILE A 67 -0.86 1.62 -0.23
C ILE A 67 0.44 1.97 0.49
N GLN A 68 1.53 1.72 -0.22
CA GLN A 68 2.90 1.86 0.27
C GLN A 68 3.73 2.66 -0.73
N GLY A 69 4.54 3.59 -0.23
CA GLY A 69 5.54 4.27 -1.04
C GLY A 69 6.78 3.42 -1.31
N ASP A 70 7.62 3.85 -2.24
CA ASP A 70 8.80 3.11 -2.70
C ASP A 70 9.91 2.94 -1.64
N SER A 71 9.84 3.68 -0.53
CA SER A 71 10.73 3.46 0.61
C SER A 71 10.30 2.30 1.51
N VAL A 72 9.11 1.73 1.31
CA VAL A 72 8.64 0.54 2.03
C VAL A 72 9.07 -0.70 1.28
N ARG A 73 9.81 -1.58 1.96
CA ARG A 73 10.35 -2.77 1.32
C ARG A 73 9.29 -3.84 1.10
N ILE A 74 9.23 -4.38 -0.10
CA ILE A 74 8.46 -5.58 -0.42
C ILE A 74 9.31 -6.80 -0.08
N PRO A 75 8.86 -7.72 0.79
CA PRO A 75 9.53 -9.01 0.98
C PRO A 75 9.51 -9.85 -0.30
N ALA A 76 10.59 -10.57 -0.56
CA ALA A 76 10.75 -11.34 -1.80
C ALA A 76 9.68 -12.42 -2.00
N ASP A 77 9.17 -12.99 -0.91
CA ASP A 77 8.13 -14.01 -0.94
C ASP A 77 6.73 -13.44 -1.32
N LEU A 78 6.52 -12.14 -1.15
CA LEU A 78 5.29 -11.45 -1.56
C LEU A 78 5.38 -10.88 -2.98
N ALA A 79 6.55 -10.46 -3.43
CA ALA A 79 6.74 -9.73 -4.67
C ALA A 79 6.22 -10.46 -5.92
N ASN A 80 6.14 -11.78 -5.87
CA ASN A 80 5.80 -12.62 -7.00
C ASN A 80 4.43 -13.31 -6.92
N ARG A 81 3.58 -12.94 -5.96
CA ARG A 81 2.30 -13.66 -5.76
C ARG A 81 1.17 -13.18 -6.66
N THR A 82 1.23 -11.95 -7.13
CA THR A 82 0.04 -11.26 -7.64
C THR A 82 -0.37 -11.65 -9.04
N SER A 83 0.58 -11.95 -9.94
CA SER A 83 0.28 -12.23 -11.34
C SER A 83 1.40 -13.04 -11.98
N PRO A 84 1.07 -14.05 -12.79
CA PRO A 84 2.06 -14.74 -13.61
C PRO A 84 2.84 -13.79 -14.51
N LEU A 85 2.17 -12.83 -15.14
CA LEU A 85 2.81 -11.86 -16.02
C LEU A 85 3.80 -10.96 -15.27
N ARG A 86 3.43 -10.46 -14.09
CA ARG A 86 4.32 -9.65 -13.26
C ARG A 86 5.51 -10.50 -12.80
N ARG A 87 5.26 -11.70 -12.33
CA ARG A 87 6.29 -12.64 -11.85
C ARG A 87 7.33 -12.98 -12.92
N GLU A 88 6.89 -13.14 -14.17
CA GLU A 88 7.76 -13.55 -15.27
C GLU A 88 8.48 -12.39 -15.94
N ARG A 89 7.84 -11.21 -16.02
CA ARG A 89 8.32 -10.08 -16.81
C ARG A 89 8.96 -8.97 -15.99
N VAL A 90 8.59 -8.85 -14.72
CA VAL A 90 9.11 -7.80 -13.83
C VAL A 90 10.06 -8.43 -12.83
N PRO A 91 11.36 -8.13 -12.89
CA PRO A 91 12.31 -8.59 -11.89
C PRO A 91 11.90 -8.11 -10.49
N TYR A 92 12.20 -8.91 -9.47
CA TYR A 92 11.99 -8.50 -8.09
C TYR A 92 12.70 -7.19 -7.78
N ARG A 93 11.93 -6.24 -7.29
CA ARG A 93 12.42 -4.92 -6.83
C ARG A 93 11.92 -4.67 -5.43
N PRO A 94 12.79 -4.62 -4.44
CA PRO A 94 12.36 -4.42 -3.05
C PRO A 94 11.83 -3.00 -2.79
N ASN A 95 12.23 -2.02 -3.60
CA ASN A 95 11.96 -0.61 -3.39
C ASN A 95 11.13 -0.05 -4.56
N GLU A 96 9.84 -0.32 -4.52
CA GLU A 96 8.84 0.29 -5.40
C GLU A 96 7.57 0.57 -4.61
N GLY A 97 6.88 1.65 -4.93
CA GLY A 97 5.55 1.90 -4.40
C GLY A 97 4.61 0.79 -4.87
N HIS A 98 3.77 0.32 -3.96
CA HIS A 98 2.92 -0.85 -4.21
C HIS A 98 1.64 -0.81 -3.41
N VAL A 99 0.69 -1.62 -3.83
CA VAL A 99 -0.56 -1.86 -3.11
C VAL A 99 -0.56 -3.29 -2.59
N LEU A 100 -0.76 -3.44 -1.31
CA LEU A 100 -1.03 -4.74 -0.68
C LEU A 100 -2.54 -4.97 -0.61
N ARG A 101 -2.96 -6.21 -0.80
CA ARG A 101 -4.31 -6.70 -0.54
C ARG A 101 -4.26 -7.87 0.42
N MET A 102 -5.15 -7.90 1.41
CA MET A 102 -5.16 -8.96 2.42
C MET A 102 -6.54 -9.20 3.00
N ASP A 103 -6.74 -10.36 3.61
CA ASP A 103 -7.93 -10.65 4.38
C ASP A 103 -7.96 -9.80 5.68
N LYS A 104 -9.14 -9.67 6.27
CA LYS A 104 -9.37 -8.88 7.50
C LYS A 104 -8.50 -9.27 8.70
N ASP A 105 -7.94 -10.46 8.70
CA ASP A 105 -7.09 -10.98 9.78
C ASP A 105 -5.59 -10.97 9.43
N GLY A 106 -5.21 -10.37 8.29
CA GLY A 106 -3.85 -10.27 7.80
C GLY A 106 -3.33 -11.53 7.12
N LYS A 107 -4.23 -12.43 6.69
CA LYS A 107 -3.88 -13.61 5.89
C LYS A 107 -3.98 -13.32 4.39
N ASN A 108 -3.47 -14.26 3.59
CA ASN A 108 -3.52 -14.20 2.13
C ASN A 108 -3.03 -12.85 1.58
N ILE A 109 -1.94 -12.34 2.17
CA ILE A 109 -1.34 -11.08 1.74
C ILE A 109 -0.72 -11.27 0.37
N GLU A 110 -0.98 -10.33 -0.53
CA GLU A 110 -0.39 -10.27 -1.86
C GLU A 110 -0.07 -8.83 -2.27
N VAL A 111 0.88 -8.66 -3.17
CA VAL A 111 1.10 -7.40 -3.88
C VAL A 111 0.05 -7.33 -4.99
N PHE A 112 -0.94 -6.46 -4.84
CA PHE A 112 -2.01 -6.28 -5.81
C PHE A 112 -1.50 -5.63 -7.11
N CYS A 113 -0.69 -4.58 -6.99
CA CYS A 113 0.03 -3.92 -8.08
C CYS A 113 1.25 -3.19 -7.55
N GLY A 114 2.14 -2.75 -8.43
CA GLY A 114 3.36 -2.05 -8.05
C GLY A 114 3.91 -1.16 -9.14
N GLY A 115 5.18 -0.74 -9.02
CA GLY A 115 5.78 0.23 -9.93
C GLY A 115 5.25 1.65 -9.73
N LEU A 116 4.79 1.96 -8.52
CA LEU A 116 4.40 3.28 -8.04
C LEU A 116 5.58 3.94 -7.33
N ARG A 117 5.50 5.25 -7.10
CA ARG A 117 6.50 5.98 -6.32
C ARG A 117 6.01 6.25 -4.91
N ASN A 118 5.12 7.20 -4.73
CA ASN A 118 4.58 7.60 -3.44
C ASN A 118 3.07 7.81 -3.52
N PRO A 119 2.29 6.75 -3.77
CA PRO A 119 0.85 6.86 -3.82
C PRO A 119 0.32 7.25 -2.43
N TYR A 120 -0.61 8.19 -2.37
CA TYR A 120 -1.03 8.76 -1.09
C TYR A 120 -2.47 8.48 -0.70
N GLY A 121 -3.40 8.33 -1.56
CA GLY A 121 -4.79 7.99 -1.27
C GLY A 121 -5.21 6.78 -2.10
N ILE A 122 -6.14 5.98 -1.60
CA ILE A 122 -6.77 4.91 -2.36
C ILE A 122 -8.28 4.97 -2.22
N ALA A 123 -8.99 4.91 -3.34
CA ALA A 123 -10.45 4.90 -3.35
C ALA A 123 -10.98 3.92 -4.39
N PHE A 124 -12.18 3.43 -4.15
CA PHE A 124 -12.92 2.60 -5.10
C PHE A 124 -14.11 3.38 -5.65
N ASN A 125 -14.35 3.26 -6.95
CA ASN A 125 -15.57 3.76 -7.57
C ASN A 125 -16.73 2.78 -7.33
N HIS A 126 -17.94 3.15 -7.79
CA HIS A 126 -19.14 2.34 -7.64
C HIS A 126 -19.13 1.03 -8.46
N HIS A 127 -18.21 0.89 -9.40
CA HIS A 127 -17.97 -0.35 -10.15
C HIS A 127 -16.94 -1.26 -9.47
N GLY A 128 -16.37 -0.83 -8.35
CA GLY A 128 -15.36 -1.59 -7.62
C GLY A 128 -13.94 -1.46 -8.16
N GLU A 129 -13.69 -0.49 -9.01
CA GLU A 129 -12.35 -0.21 -9.55
C GLU A 129 -11.58 0.71 -8.61
N ALA A 130 -10.31 0.39 -8.37
CA ALA A 130 -9.44 1.11 -7.46
C ALA A 130 -8.65 2.20 -8.17
N PHE A 131 -8.51 3.35 -7.50
CA PHE A 131 -7.72 4.49 -8.00
C PHE A 131 -6.81 5.01 -6.90
N THR A 132 -5.67 5.54 -7.31
CA THR A 132 -4.74 6.27 -6.46
C THR A 132 -4.22 7.50 -7.18
N TYR A 133 -3.65 8.39 -6.40
CA TYR A 133 -2.92 9.56 -6.83
C TYR A 133 -1.44 9.33 -6.51
N ASP A 134 -0.57 9.43 -7.50
CA ASP A 134 0.86 9.14 -7.36
C ASP A 134 1.71 10.29 -7.93
N ALA A 135 2.81 10.60 -7.25
CA ALA A 135 3.80 11.56 -7.70
C ALA A 135 4.92 10.83 -8.44
N ASP A 136 5.40 11.41 -9.52
CA ASP A 136 6.62 10.94 -10.20
C ASP A 136 7.88 11.59 -9.59
N ALA A 137 8.79 12.11 -10.35
CA ALA A 137 10.02 12.71 -9.85
C ALA A 137 9.78 14.03 -9.11
N GLU A 138 10.59 14.28 -8.08
CA GLU A 138 10.67 15.60 -7.45
C GLU A 138 11.72 16.46 -8.15
N ASN A 139 11.54 17.79 -8.05
CA ASN A 139 12.48 18.79 -8.57
C ASN A 139 12.68 18.77 -10.10
N ASP A 140 11.73 18.24 -10.85
CA ASP A 140 11.74 18.24 -12.31
C ASP A 140 10.86 19.36 -12.93
N MET A 141 10.17 20.15 -12.12
CA MET A 141 9.35 21.27 -12.56
C MET A 141 10.18 22.27 -13.37
N GLY A 142 9.70 22.59 -14.57
CA GLY A 142 10.39 23.49 -15.48
C GLY A 142 11.49 22.81 -16.31
N THR A 143 11.71 21.52 -16.18
CA THR A 143 12.61 20.75 -17.02
C THR A 143 11.87 20.12 -18.21
N PRO A 144 12.58 19.80 -19.32
CA PRO A 144 11.95 19.14 -20.47
C PRO A 144 11.49 17.69 -20.19
N TRP A 145 11.89 17.10 -19.07
CA TRP A 145 11.49 15.77 -18.61
C TRP A 145 10.48 15.80 -17.46
N TYR A 146 9.85 16.95 -17.18
CA TYR A 146 8.84 17.08 -16.15
C TYR A 146 7.72 16.06 -16.33
N ARG A 147 7.37 15.39 -15.23
CA ARG A 147 6.24 14.47 -15.15
C ARG A 147 5.28 14.94 -14.08
N ALA A 148 4.07 15.23 -14.52
CA ALA A 148 3.01 15.64 -13.61
C ALA A 148 2.62 14.49 -12.68
N THR A 149 2.05 14.85 -11.53
CA THR A 149 1.35 13.91 -10.67
C THR A 149 0.15 13.32 -11.41
N GLU A 150 -0.09 12.04 -11.22
CA GLU A 150 -1.04 11.26 -12.01
C GLU A 150 -2.08 10.56 -11.15
N VAL A 151 -3.31 10.49 -11.65
CA VAL A 151 -4.31 9.54 -11.14
C VAL A 151 -4.11 8.22 -11.88
N LYS A 152 -3.93 7.14 -11.13
CA LYS A 152 -3.71 5.80 -11.69
C LYS A 152 -4.90 4.90 -11.37
N HIS A 153 -5.41 4.22 -12.39
CA HIS A 153 -6.37 3.13 -12.25
C HIS A 153 -5.60 1.86 -11.87
N LEU A 154 -5.80 1.39 -10.64
CA LEU A 154 -5.07 0.27 -10.08
C LEU A 154 -5.70 -1.05 -10.49
N THR A 155 -5.00 -1.83 -11.29
CA THR A 155 -5.44 -3.15 -11.73
C THR A 155 -4.54 -4.25 -11.16
N SER A 156 -5.13 -5.42 -10.91
CA SER A 156 -4.39 -6.57 -10.36
C SER A 156 -3.22 -6.98 -11.26
N GLY A 157 -2.04 -7.09 -10.68
CA GLY A 157 -0.82 -7.48 -11.38
C GLY A 157 -0.17 -6.38 -12.22
N ALA A 158 -0.71 -5.15 -12.22
CA ALA A 158 -0.14 -4.04 -12.98
C ALA A 158 1.23 -3.60 -12.46
N ASP A 159 2.06 -3.12 -13.37
CA ASP A 159 3.29 -2.40 -13.10
C ASP A 159 3.20 -1.01 -13.75
N PHE A 160 3.20 0.04 -12.94
CA PHE A 160 3.06 1.43 -13.38
C PHE A 160 4.38 2.08 -13.81
N GLY A 161 5.47 1.32 -13.81
CA GLY A 161 6.72 1.70 -14.46
C GLY A 161 7.68 2.53 -13.61
N TRP A 162 7.31 2.98 -12.40
CA TRP A 162 8.25 3.69 -11.54
C TRP A 162 9.48 2.83 -11.22
N ARG A 163 10.64 3.45 -11.31
CA ARG A 163 11.93 2.84 -10.96
C ARG A 163 12.78 3.87 -10.24
N ALA A 164 13.22 3.54 -9.04
CA ALA A 164 14.23 4.34 -8.36
C ALA A 164 15.52 4.31 -9.22
N VAL A 165 15.97 5.49 -9.60
CA VAL A 165 17.27 5.64 -10.27
C VAL A 165 18.32 5.52 -9.18
N THR A 166 19.03 4.43 -9.15
CA THR A 166 20.28 4.33 -8.39
C THR A 166 21.37 4.95 -9.25
N GLY A 167 21.82 6.14 -8.83
CA GLY A 167 23.01 6.75 -9.41
C GLY A 167 24.27 5.97 -9.15
#